data_7e9576ac1f7d2961e10aa0a15d56b07b
#
_entry.id   7e9576ac1f7d2961e10aa0a15d56b07b
#
_cell.length_a   1.000
_cell.length_b   1.000
_cell.length_c   1.000
_cell.angle_alpha   90.00
_cell.angle_beta   90.00
_cell.angle_gamma   90.00
#
_symmetry.space_group_name_H-M   'P 1'
#
loop_
_entity.id
_entity.type
_entity.pdbx_description
1 polymer ?
#
loop_
_entity_poly.entity_id
_entity_poly.type
_entity_poly.pdbx_seq_one_letter_code
_entity_poly.pdbx_strand_id
1 'polypeptide(L)'
;DWHNSSDTNIGDDTDGCGYAGRRLSATCQKNNIPYKMTTLQMAGYVSADKAGTVLESEAAPSSRWKEVKFKKDTALTLEPDITDNYVYMDEYVNYLVKTLGDSTTSTGIQAYSLDNEPVLWNDTHPLLHSNEVSSKELISKSIELASVVKDIDPNAEVFGPAFWGMLPCINGSNSASDKTPIRITMLLRATTAGSWIIIWNRWQMQKKNPASDCWMW
;
A
#
# COMPACT_ATOMS: atom_id res chain seq x y z
N ASP A 1 -2.98 6.34 -9.98
CA ASP A 1 -1.75 6.91 -10.53
C ASP A 1 -1.05 5.99 -11.53
N TRP A 2 -1.03 4.67 -11.31
CA TRP A 2 -0.28 3.76 -12.19
C TRP A 2 -0.79 3.79 -13.63
N HIS A 3 -2.09 3.74 -13.87
CA HIS A 3 -2.64 3.73 -15.23
C HIS A 3 -2.56 5.06 -15.93
N ASN A 4 -2.96 6.11 -15.25
CA ASN A 4 -2.86 7.48 -15.75
C ASN A 4 -2.93 8.45 -14.56
N SER A 5 -2.68 9.72 -14.79
CA SER A 5 -2.90 10.75 -13.79
C SER A 5 -4.39 10.99 -13.64
N SER A 6 -5.02 10.34 -12.69
CA SER A 6 -6.46 10.45 -12.45
C SER A 6 -6.85 11.47 -11.40
N ASP A 7 -5.90 11.96 -10.61
CA ASP A 7 -6.13 12.97 -9.59
C ASP A 7 -5.99 14.37 -10.20
N THR A 8 -7.10 15.08 -10.33
CA THR A 8 -7.14 16.46 -10.87
C THR A 8 -6.38 17.47 -10.01
N ASN A 9 -6.04 17.12 -8.76
CA ASN A 9 -5.25 18.00 -7.90
C ASN A 9 -3.74 17.85 -8.10
N ILE A 10 -3.29 16.72 -8.64
CA ILE A 10 -1.85 16.42 -8.80
C ILE A 10 -1.43 16.19 -10.26
N GLY A 11 -2.36 16.04 -11.17
CA GLY A 11 -2.07 15.85 -12.58
C GLY A 11 -3.32 15.81 -13.44
N ASP A 12 -3.15 15.61 -14.72
CA ASP A 12 -4.22 15.44 -15.71
C ASP A 12 -3.94 14.24 -16.63
N ASP A 13 -4.83 13.98 -17.56
CA ASP A 13 -4.73 12.82 -18.46
C ASP A 13 -3.51 12.87 -19.39
N THR A 14 -2.87 14.04 -19.54
CA THR A 14 -1.69 14.22 -20.38
C THR A 14 -0.39 13.88 -19.65
N ASP A 15 -0.41 13.80 -18.33
CA ASP A 15 0.79 13.55 -17.52
C ASP A 15 1.29 12.10 -17.58
N GLY A 16 0.45 11.18 -18.02
CA GLY A 16 0.78 9.77 -18.21
C GLY A 16 0.86 8.97 -16.92
N CYS A 17 1.18 7.67 -17.05
CA CYS A 17 1.24 6.74 -15.92
C CYS A 17 2.33 7.13 -14.91
N GLY A 18 2.09 6.83 -13.64
CA GLY A 18 3.03 7.06 -12.55
C GLY A 18 3.38 8.53 -12.27
N TYR A 19 2.52 9.47 -12.69
CA TYR A 19 2.79 10.90 -12.58
C TYR A 19 3.05 11.35 -11.14
N ALA A 20 2.24 10.91 -10.16
CA ALA A 20 2.41 11.31 -8.77
C ALA A 20 3.78 10.89 -8.22
N GLY A 21 4.23 9.68 -8.51
CA GLY A 21 5.56 9.19 -8.11
C GLY A 21 6.69 9.99 -8.77
N ARG A 22 6.58 10.27 -10.08
CA ARG A 22 7.56 11.11 -10.79
C ARG A 22 7.59 12.53 -10.25
N ARG A 23 6.43 13.13 -10.02
CA ARG A 23 6.31 14.48 -9.44
C ARG A 23 6.86 14.55 -8.03
N LEU A 24 6.58 13.55 -7.18
CA LEU A 24 7.15 13.43 -5.84
C LEU A 24 8.68 13.47 -5.92
N SER A 25 9.30 12.60 -6.73
CA SER A 25 10.75 12.55 -6.88
C SER A 25 11.33 13.88 -7.36
N ALA A 26 10.78 14.46 -8.42
CA ALA A 26 11.26 15.73 -8.97
C ALA A 26 11.13 16.88 -7.97
N THR A 27 10.01 16.93 -7.23
CA THR A 27 9.79 17.96 -6.20
C THR A 27 10.76 17.83 -5.04
N CYS A 28 11.01 16.61 -4.58
CA CYS A 28 11.97 16.34 -3.50
C CYS A 28 13.39 16.71 -3.91
N GLN A 29 13.80 16.36 -5.13
CA GLN A 29 15.10 16.74 -5.67
C GLN A 29 15.28 18.26 -5.73
N LYS A 30 14.29 18.97 -6.29
CA LYS A 30 14.32 20.44 -6.38
C LYS A 30 14.47 21.11 -5.01
N ASN A 31 13.95 20.49 -3.95
CA ASN A 31 13.98 21.03 -2.58
C ASN A 31 15.04 20.35 -1.68
N ASN A 32 15.94 19.55 -2.25
CA ASN A 32 16.97 18.81 -1.52
C ASN A 32 16.41 17.92 -0.39
N ILE A 33 15.25 17.30 -0.61
CA ILE A 33 14.66 16.34 0.31
C ILE A 33 15.17 14.94 -0.05
N PRO A 34 16.00 14.31 0.79
CA PRO A 34 16.69 13.08 0.41
C PRO A 34 15.83 11.81 0.52
N TYR A 35 14.76 11.85 1.30
CA TYR A 35 13.93 10.67 1.59
C TYR A 35 12.50 10.86 1.06
N LYS A 36 12.06 9.90 0.29
CA LYS A 36 10.75 9.89 -0.36
C LYS A 36 10.02 8.59 -0.05
N MET A 37 8.77 8.70 0.33
CA MET A 37 7.88 7.56 0.55
C MET A 37 6.62 7.75 -0.27
N THR A 38 6.18 6.69 -0.93
CA THR A 38 4.88 6.65 -1.62
C THR A 38 4.01 5.53 -1.05
N THR A 39 2.69 5.67 -1.17
CA THR A 39 1.73 4.68 -0.69
C THR A 39 1.32 3.75 -1.82
N LEU A 40 1.27 2.45 -1.53
CA LEU A 40 0.74 1.41 -2.40
C LEU A 40 -0.64 0.98 -1.90
N GLN A 41 -1.58 0.79 -2.82
CA GLN A 41 -2.97 0.51 -2.52
C GLN A 41 -3.18 -0.97 -2.15
N MET A 42 -3.91 -1.25 -1.05
CA MET A 42 -4.27 -2.59 -0.60
C MET A 42 -5.79 -2.85 -0.50
N ALA A 43 -6.63 -1.81 -0.58
CA ALA A 43 -8.08 -1.96 -0.37
C ALA A 43 -8.77 -2.85 -1.43
N GLY A 44 -8.11 -3.10 -2.54
CA GLY A 44 -8.53 -4.12 -3.51
C GLY A 44 -9.08 -3.57 -4.81
N TYR A 45 -9.51 -2.32 -4.85
CA TYR A 45 -10.05 -1.70 -6.07
C TYR A 45 -9.61 -0.25 -6.19
N VAL A 46 -9.52 0.21 -7.42
CA VAL A 46 -9.30 1.62 -7.80
C VAL A 46 -10.32 2.04 -8.85
N SER A 47 -10.53 3.35 -9.00
CA SER A 47 -11.43 3.87 -10.03
C SER A 47 -10.98 3.45 -11.43
N ALA A 48 -11.92 2.97 -12.24
CA ALA A 48 -11.70 2.64 -13.64
C ALA A 48 -11.88 3.85 -14.57
N ASP A 49 -12.57 4.88 -14.11
CA ASP A 49 -12.94 6.05 -14.91
C ASP A 49 -13.03 7.33 -14.06
N LYS A 50 -13.31 8.44 -14.72
CA LYS A 50 -13.58 9.77 -14.14
C LYS A 50 -15.03 10.23 -14.36
N ALA A 51 -15.97 9.31 -14.51
CA ALA A 51 -17.35 9.61 -14.86
C ALA A 51 -18.20 10.23 -13.72
N GLY A 52 -17.56 10.77 -12.71
CA GLY A 52 -18.20 11.45 -11.60
C GLY A 52 -18.57 10.53 -10.45
N THR A 53 -19.59 10.91 -9.68
CA THR A 53 -20.01 10.20 -8.48
C THR A 53 -20.39 8.74 -8.77
N VAL A 54 -19.88 7.80 -7.98
CA VAL A 54 -20.24 6.39 -8.02
C VAL A 54 -21.43 6.15 -7.09
N LEU A 55 -22.46 5.47 -7.58
CA LEU A 55 -23.65 5.10 -6.81
C LEU A 55 -23.37 3.83 -5.97
N GLU A 56 -24.15 3.62 -4.93
CA GLU A 56 -24.07 2.38 -4.12
C GLU A 56 -24.30 1.11 -4.96
N SER A 57 -25.18 1.18 -5.97
CA SER A 57 -25.41 0.09 -6.91
C SER A 57 -24.25 -0.21 -7.85
N GLU A 58 -23.26 0.68 -7.89
CA GLU A 58 -22.03 0.58 -8.67
C GLU A 58 -20.82 0.24 -7.78
N ALA A 59 -21.04 -0.18 -6.52
CA ALA A 59 -19.96 -0.60 -5.64
C ALA A 59 -19.13 -1.75 -6.26
N ALA A 60 -17.88 -1.86 -5.84
CA ALA A 60 -16.99 -2.92 -6.32
C ALA A 60 -17.47 -4.32 -5.86
N PRO A 61 -17.38 -5.32 -6.76
CA PRO A 61 -16.88 -5.26 -8.12
C PRO A 61 -17.94 -4.75 -9.12
N SER A 62 -17.56 -3.78 -9.95
CA SER A 62 -18.38 -3.32 -11.08
C SER A 62 -17.47 -2.70 -12.16
N SER A 63 -18.03 -2.31 -13.29
CA SER A 63 -17.29 -1.67 -14.39
C SER A 63 -16.69 -0.30 -14.02
N ARG A 64 -17.11 0.29 -12.89
CA ARG A 64 -16.55 1.54 -12.36
C ARG A 64 -15.21 1.35 -11.66
N TRP A 65 -14.78 0.09 -11.47
CA TRP A 65 -13.60 -0.25 -10.69
C TRP A 65 -12.69 -1.20 -11.44
N LYS A 66 -11.38 -1.04 -11.24
CA LYS A 66 -10.36 -2.02 -11.60
C LYS A 66 -9.87 -2.72 -10.34
N GLU A 67 -9.72 -4.04 -10.40
CA GLU A 67 -9.19 -4.82 -9.29
C GLU A 67 -7.68 -4.58 -9.13
N VAL A 68 -7.25 -4.36 -7.91
CA VAL A 68 -5.83 -4.25 -7.57
C VAL A 68 -5.27 -5.63 -7.29
N LYS A 69 -4.24 -6.01 -8.03
CA LYS A 69 -3.43 -7.20 -7.80
C LYS A 69 -2.02 -6.79 -7.38
N PHE A 70 -1.46 -7.50 -6.43
CA PHE A 70 -0.12 -7.16 -5.98
C PHE A 70 0.94 -7.70 -6.93
N LYS A 71 0.68 -8.84 -7.59
CA LYS A 71 1.60 -9.48 -8.52
C LYS A 71 0.94 -9.73 -9.86
N LYS A 72 1.68 -9.44 -10.92
CA LYS A 72 1.36 -9.77 -12.32
C LYS A 72 2.02 -11.10 -12.67
N ASP A 73 1.24 -12.02 -13.24
CA ASP A 73 1.73 -13.35 -13.61
C ASP A 73 2.49 -13.36 -14.96
N THR A 74 2.67 -12.20 -15.57
CA THR A 74 3.35 -12.01 -16.85
C THR A 74 4.49 -11.01 -16.74
N ALA A 75 5.20 -10.75 -17.85
CA ALA A 75 6.27 -9.76 -17.86
C ALA A 75 5.77 -8.37 -17.46
N LEU A 76 6.53 -7.70 -16.59
CA LEU A 76 6.26 -6.33 -16.18
C LEU A 76 6.63 -5.37 -17.31
N THR A 77 5.76 -4.39 -17.55
CA THR A 77 5.96 -3.35 -18.57
C THR A 77 6.19 -1.99 -17.92
N LEU A 78 6.60 -1.01 -18.73
CA LEU A 78 6.72 0.39 -18.30
C LEU A 78 5.51 1.21 -18.69
N GLU A 79 4.54 0.59 -19.33
CA GLU A 79 3.25 1.19 -19.66
C GLU A 79 2.16 0.21 -19.22
N PRO A 80 1.20 0.65 -18.40
CA PRO A 80 0.12 -0.22 -17.95
C PRO A 80 -0.83 -0.56 -19.10
N ASP A 81 -1.39 -1.76 -19.09
CA ASP A 81 -2.52 -2.09 -19.97
C ASP A 81 -3.79 -1.44 -19.41
N ILE A 82 -4.20 -0.32 -20.01
CA ILE A 82 -5.41 0.39 -19.59
C ILE A 82 -6.70 -0.30 -20.04
N THR A 83 -6.62 -1.34 -20.85
CA THR A 83 -7.79 -2.05 -21.41
C THR A 83 -8.22 -3.25 -20.60
N ASP A 84 -7.33 -3.79 -19.76
CA ASP A 84 -7.68 -4.86 -18.81
C ASP A 84 -8.46 -4.32 -17.59
N ASN A 85 -8.93 -5.23 -16.74
CA ASN A 85 -9.69 -4.89 -15.54
C ASN A 85 -8.81 -4.83 -14.27
N TYR A 86 -7.49 -4.76 -14.41
CA TYR A 86 -6.55 -4.90 -13.31
C TYR A 86 -5.58 -3.74 -13.21
N VAL A 87 -5.08 -3.53 -11.99
CA VAL A 87 -3.96 -2.65 -11.67
C VAL A 87 -2.96 -3.46 -10.84
N TYR A 88 -1.70 -3.53 -11.31
CA TYR A 88 -0.68 -4.36 -10.69
C TYR A 88 0.32 -3.53 -9.90
N MET A 89 0.48 -3.83 -8.61
CA MET A 89 1.38 -3.06 -7.74
C MET A 89 2.86 -3.36 -8.02
N ASP A 90 3.21 -4.60 -8.35
CA ASP A 90 4.57 -4.95 -8.78
C ASP A 90 4.98 -4.20 -10.05
N GLU A 91 4.08 -4.10 -11.02
CA GLU A 91 4.34 -3.37 -12.26
C GLU A 91 4.55 -1.88 -11.99
N TYR A 92 3.77 -1.30 -11.09
CA TYR A 92 3.94 0.09 -10.66
C TYR A 92 5.28 0.32 -9.94
N VAL A 93 5.65 -0.55 -8.99
CA VAL A 93 6.97 -0.46 -8.32
C VAL A 93 8.10 -0.62 -9.33
N ASN A 94 7.99 -1.60 -10.24
CA ASN A 94 8.97 -1.79 -11.32
C ASN A 94 9.11 -0.54 -12.20
N TYR A 95 7.98 0.09 -12.55
CA TYR A 95 7.99 1.35 -13.30
C TYR A 95 8.76 2.44 -12.56
N LEU A 96 8.50 2.65 -11.26
CA LEU A 96 9.18 3.66 -10.45
C LEU A 96 10.70 3.39 -10.41
N VAL A 97 11.09 2.15 -10.16
CA VAL A 97 12.51 1.75 -10.11
C VAL A 97 13.20 1.95 -11.46
N LYS A 98 12.57 1.55 -12.56
CA LYS A 98 13.15 1.69 -13.90
C LYS A 98 13.22 3.14 -14.38
N THR A 99 12.27 3.97 -13.95
CA THR A 99 12.17 5.38 -14.39
C THR A 99 13.00 6.31 -13.52
N LEU A 100 13.02 6.08 -12.21
CA LEU A 100 13.63 6.97 -11.22
C LEU A 100 14.96 6.45 -10.67
N GLY A 101 15.24 5.17 -10.81
CA GLY A 101 16.28 4.45 -10.11
C GLY A 101 15.74 3.74 -8.86
N ASP A 102 16.52 2.82 -8.31
CA ASP A 102 16.17 2.11 -7.08
C ASP A 102 16.27 2.99 -5.84
N SER A 103 15.85 2.46 -4.69
CA SER A 103 15.82 3.18 -3.41
C SER A 103 17.17 3.66 -2.90
N THR A 104 18.28 3.18 -3.45
CA THR A 104 19.64 3.64 -3.09
C THR A 104 20.03 4.90 -3.83
N THR A 105 19.29 5.30 -4.87
CA THR A 105 19.58 6.46 -5.68
C THR A 105 18.93 7.73 -5.13
N SER A 106 19.48 8.89 -5.45
CA SER A 106 18.92 10.17 -5.04
C SER A 106 17.58 10.49 -5.71
N THR A 107 17.28 9.85 -6.83
CA THR A 107 16.04 10.02 -7.60
C THR A 107 14.99 8.98 -7.25
N GLY A 108 15.39 7.81 -6.75
CA GLY A 108 14.52 6.71 -6.40
C GLY A 108 13.55 7.00 -5.25
N ILE A 109 12.59 6.14 -5.05
CA ILE A 109 11.68 6.14 -3.92
C ILE A 109 12.30 5.27 -2.82
N GLN A 110 12.62 5.84 -1.67
CA GLN A 110 13.30 5.13 -0.58
C GLN A 110 12.39 4.17 0.17
N ALA A 111 11.08 4.49 0.21
CA ALA A 111 10.14 3.71 1.01
C ALA A 111 8.76 3.59 0.35
N TYR A 112 8.06 2.52 0.72
CA TYR A 112 6.68 2.26 0.35
C TYR A 112 5.82 2.06 1.60
N SER A 113 4.70 2.80 1.70
CA SER A 113 3.70 2.59 2.73
C SER A 113 2.64 1.61 2.23
N LEU A 114 2.27 0.66 3.09
CA LEU A 114 1.21 -0.32 2.80
C LEU A 114 -0.15 0.29 3.15
N ASP A 115 -0.74 0.95 2.17
CA ASP A 115 -2.02 1.67 2.26
C ASP A 115 -2.07 2.75 3.37
N ASN A 116 -3.24 3.29 3.61
CA ASN A 116 -3.52 4.26 4.65
C ASN A 116 -4.78 3.86 5.42
N GLU A 117 -4.65 3.78 6.74
CA GLU A 117 -5.76 3.56 7.68
C GLU A 117 -6.69 2.39 7.30
N PRO A 118 -6.17 1.19 6.99
CA PRO A 118 -6.97 0.10 6.44
C PRO A 118 -8.12 -0.36 7.33
N VAL A 119 -8.03 -0.10 8.62
CA VAL A 119 -9.09 -0.41 9.59
C VAL A 119 -10.33 0.48 9.43
N LEU A 120 -10.23 1.55 8.64
CA LEU A 120 -11.33 2.46 8.34
C LEU A 120 -11.88 2.29 6.91
N TRP A 121 -11.43 1.31 6.12
CA TRP A 121 -11.88 1.16 4.74
C TRP A 121 -13.39 1.04 4.60
N ASN A 122 -14.05 0.29 5.48
CA ASN A 122 -15.50 0.14 5.48
C ASN A 122 -16.26 1.45 5.72
N ASP A 123 -15.66 2.40 6.43
CA ASP A 123 -16.26 3.70 6.73
C ASP A 123 -15.87 4.78 5.70
N THR A 124 -14.59 4.80 5.31
CA THR A 124 -14.06 5.84 4.42
C THR A 124 -14.15 5.48 2.95
N HIS A 125 -14.17 4.19 2.63
CA HIS A 125 -14.21 3.64 1.27
C HIS A 125 -15.24 2.50 1.12
N PRO A 126 -16.50 2.67 1.58
CA PRO A 126 -17.48 1.59 1.63
C PRO A 126 -17.81 0.99 0.26
N LEU A 127 -17.60 1.75 -0.81
CA LEU A 127 -17.82 1.27 -2.18
C LEU A 127 -16.69 0.38 -2.72
N LEU A 128 -15.52 0.39 -2.08
CA LEU A 128 -14.39 -0.49 -2.40
C LEU A 128 -14.31 -1.69 -1.46
N HIS A 129 -14.57 -1.45 -0.18
CA HIS A 129 -14.39 -2.40 0.91
C HIS A 129 -15.48 -2.20 1.95
N SER A 130 -16.63 -2.81 1.74
CA SER A 130 -17.84 -2.61 2.55
C SER A 130 -17.80 -3.28 3.93
N ASN A 131 -16.94 -4.28 4.11
CA ASN A 131 -16.81 -4.99 5.37
C ASN A 131 -15.64 -4.46 6.20
N GLU A 132 -15.72 -4.62 7.53
CA GLU A 132 -14.56 -4.40 8.39
C GLU A 132 -13.40 -5.33 7.98
N VAL A 133 -12.19 -4.77 7.87
CA VAL A 133 -11.00 -5.57 7.56
C VAL A 133 -10.65 -6.44 8.75
N SER A 134 -10.42 -7.74 8.53
CA SER A 134 -9.94 -8.64 9.57
C SER A 134 -8.41 -8.57 9.71
N SER A 135 -7.90 -8.87 10.90
CA SER A 135 -6.45 -8.98 11.13
C SER A 135 -5.81 -9.98 10.17
N LYS A 136 -6.48 -11.09 9.87
CA LYS A 136 -5.97 -12.11 8.95
C LYS A 136 -5.83 -11.56 7.54
N GLU A 137 -6.84 -10.84 7.06
CA GLU A 137 -6.82 -10.21 5.74
C GLU A 137 -5.69 -9.18 5.66
N LEU A 138 -5.62 -8.29 6.63
CA LEU A 138 -4.62 -7.23 6.67
C LEU A 138 -3.20 -7.78 6.69
N ILE A 139 -2.98 -8.81 7.51
CA ILE A 139 -1.70 -9.53 7.59
C ILE A 139 -1.33 -10.13 6.23
N SER A 140 -2.25 -10.88 5.62
CA SER A 140 -2.00 -11.55 4.34
C SER A 140 -1.64 -10.56 3.25
N LYS A 141 -2.44 -9.51 3.09
CA LYS A 141 -2.21 -8.44 2.12
C LYS A 141 -0.87 -7.71 2.36
N SER A 142 -0.57 -7.41 3.62
CA SER A 142 0.68 -6.72 3.97
C SER A 142 1.92 -7.55 3.65
N ILE A 143 1.89 -8.85 3.96
CA ILE A 143 3.00 -9.76 3.64
C ILE A 143 3.20 -9.86 2.13
N GLU A 144 2.12 -10.08 1.39
CA GLU A 144 2.18 -10.25 -0.05
C GLU A 144 2.71 -8.98 -0.74
N LEU A 145 2.15 -7.81 -0.41
CA LEU A 145 2.57 -6.55 -1.02
C LEU A 145 4.01 -6.17 -0.63
N ALA A 146 4.40 -6.37 0.64
CA ALA A 146 5.78 -6.15 1.07
C ALA A 146 6.76 -7.06 0.33
N SER A 147 6.41 -8.33 0.11
CA SER A 147 7.25 -9.28 -0.62
C SER A 147 7.44 -8.83 -2.07
N VAL A 148 6.37 -8.37 -2.72
CA VAL A 148 6.41 -7.83 -4.08
C VAL A 148 7.34 -6.63 -4.20
N VAL A 149 7.26 -5.67 -3.28
CA VAL A 149 8.18 -4.52 -3.26
C VAL A 149 9.63 -5.00 -3.19
N LYS A 150 9.89 -5.96 -2.33
CA LYS A 150 11.25 -6.46 -2.07
C LYS A 150 11.81 -7.34 -3.19
N ASP A 151 10.96 -8.03 -3.93
CA ASP A 151 11.36 -8.78 -5.13
C ASP A 151 11.90 -7.82 -6.20
N ILE A 152 11.40 -6.58 -6.26
CA ILE A 152 11.77 -5.57 -7.27
C ILE A 152 12.85 -4.63 -6.77
N ASP A 153 12.71 -4.11 -5.56
CA ASP A 153 13.68 -3.22 -4.90
C ASP A 153 14.05 -3.75 -3.51
N PRO A 154 15.05 -4.62 -3.41
CA PRO A 154 15.46 -5.23 -2.15
C PRO A 154 15.89 -4.22 -1.07
N ASN A 155 16.34 -3.04 -1.46
CA ASN A 155 16.83 -2.01 -0.55
C ASN A 155 15.74 -1.06 -0.07
N ALA A 156 14.60 -0.99 -0.75
CA ALA A 156 13.51 -0.11 -0.35
C ALA A 156 12.98 -0.47 1.05
N GLU A 157 12.68 0.52 1.86
CA GLU A 157 11.99 0.30 3.12
C GLU A 157 10.48 0.08 2.88
N VAL A 158 9.86 -0.72 3.73
CA VAL A 158 8.40 -0.95 3.67
C VAL A 158 7.81 -0.65 5.03
N PHE A 159 6.85 0.24 5.06
CA PHE A 159 6.15 0.68 6.25
C PHE A 159 4.68 0.28 6.20
N GLY A 160 4.15 -0.10 7.31
CA GLY A 160 2.72 -0.35 7.43
C GLY A 160 2.34 -1.66 8.11
N PRO A 161 1.02 -1.89 8.16
CA PRO A 161 -0.03 -0.96 7.70
C PRO A 161 -0.07 0.33 8.54
N ALA A 162 -0.38 1.46 7.89
CA ALA A 162 -0.49 2.76 8.55
C ALA A 162 -1.83 2.83 9.30
N PHE A 163 -1.84 2.53 10.59
CA PHE A 163 -3.06 2.46 11.38
C PHE A 163 -3.60 3.84 11.79
N TRP A 164 -4.92 3.93 11.91
CA TRP A 164 -5.62 5.01 12.59
C TRP A 164 -5.70 4.73 14.10
N GLY A 165 -5.02 5.54 14.90
CA GLY A 165 -5.12 5.48 16.35
C GLY A 165 -4.53 4.23 17.01
N MET A 166 -4.76 4.10 18.32
CA MET A 166 -4.13 3.08 19.16
C MET A 166 -4.86 1.73 19.17
N LEU A 167 -6.19 1.72 19.05
CA LEU A 167 -6.97 0.48 19.13
C LEU A 167 -6.61 -0.53 18.03
N PRO A 168 -6.47 -0.14 16.77
CA PRO A 168 -5.98 -1.04 15.73
C PRO A 168 -4.58 -1.58 15.97
N CYS A 169 -3.69 -0.80 16.58
CA CYS A 169 -2.36 -1.26 16.98
C CYS A 169 -2.43 -2.39 18.02
N ILE A 170 -3.46 -2.39 18.87
CA ILE A 170 -3.66 -3.41 19.91
C ILE A 170 -4.39 -4.63 19.35
N ASN A 171 -5.44 -4.42 18.58
CA ASN A 171 -6.36 -5.46 18.14
C ASN A 171 -6.05 -5.97 16.72
N GLY A 172 -5.27 -5.22 15.93
CA GLY A 172 -4.97 -5.54 14.53
C GLY A 172 -6.14 -5.34 13.58
N SER A 173 -7.33 -5.03 14.11
CA SER A 173 -8.54 -4.73 13.33
C SER A 173 -9.59 -4.06 14.21
N ASN A 174 -10.60 -3.44 13.59
CA ASN A 174 -11.80 -2.97 14.27
C ASN A 174 -12.95 -4.01 14.21
N SER A 175 -12.73 -5.15 13.54
CA SER A 175 -13.77 -6.14 13.35
C SER A 175 -14.25 -6.74 14.66
N ALA A 176 -15.56 -6.67 14.93
CA ALA A 176 -16.19 -7.29 16.09
C ALA A 176 -16.06 -8.82 16.10
N SER A 177 -15.80 -9.43 14.97
CA SER A 177 -15.56 -10.87 14.81
C SER A 177 -14.12 -11.26 15.16
N ASP A 178 -13.19 -10.32 15.17
CA ASP A 178 -11.77 -10.56 15.42
C ASP A 178 -11.48 -10.41 16.92
N LYS A 179 -11.94 -11.39 17.69
CA LYS A 179 -11.82 -11.40 19.17
C LYS A 179 -10.43 -11.73 19.67
N THR A 180 -9.46 -11.95 18.79
CA THR A 180 -8.10 -12.29 19.20
C THR A 180 -7.27 -11.01 19.24
N PRO A 181 -6.83 -10.53 20.42
CA PRO A 181 -5.89 -9.43 20.47
C PRO A 181 -4.59 -9.86 19.80
N ILE A 182 -4.36 -9.38 18.60
CA ILE A 182 -3.10 -9.60 17.91
C ILE A 182 -2.27 -8.34 18.11
N ARG A 183 -1.28 -8.40 18.98
CA ARG A 183 -0.20 -7.42 18.98
C ARG A 183 0.61 -7.63 17.71
N ILE A 184 0.37 -6.80 16.73
CA ILE A 184 1.17 -6.80 15.50
C ILE A 184 2.28 -5.78 15.70
N THR A 185 3.45 -6.25 16.08
CA THR A 185 4.68 -5.48 15.88
C THR A 185 5.26 -5.98 14.56
N MET A 186 4.99 -5.25 13.50
CA MET A 186 5.53 -5.56 12.18
C MET A 186 6.91 -4.91 12.07
N LEU A 187 7.95 -5.68 12.35
CA LEU A 187 9.32 -5.27 12.06
C LEU A 187 9.78 -6.00 10.79
N LEU A 188 9.68 -5.37 9.66
CA LEU A 188 10.31 -5.84 8.43
C LEU A 188 11.79 -5.44 8.47
N ARG A 189 12.66 -6.36 8.86
CA ARG A 189 14.10 -6.15 8.82
C ARG A 189 14.71 -6.93 7.67
N ALA A 190 15.26 -6.25 6.70
CA ALA A 190 16.13 -6.86 5.71
C ALA A 190 17.43 -7.32 6.38
N THR A 191 17.80 -8.57 6.20
CA THR A 191 19.14 -9.03 6.56
C THR A 191 20.05 -8.89 5.33
N THR A 192 21.32 -8.63 5.56
CA THR A 192 22.36 -8.45 4.53
C THR A 192 22.59 -9.68 3.63
N ALA A 193 21.82 -10.74 3.80
CA ALA A 193 21.93 -12.02 3.08
C ALA A 193 20.75 -12.32 2.16
N GLY A 194 19.90 -11.35 1.82
CA GLY A 194 18.76 -11.55 0.90
C GLY A 194 17.62 -12.42 1.45
N SER A 195 17.66 -12.76 2.72
CA SER A 195 16.60 -13.54 3.38
C SER A 195 15.72 -12.60 4.22
N TRP A 196 14.40 -12.75 4.07
CA TRP A 196 13.40 -11.98 4.79
C TRP A 196 13.08 -12.67 6.09
N ILE A 197 13.11 -11.94 7.19
CA ILE A 197 12.51 -12.36 8.44
C ILE A 197 11.33 -11.44 8.70
N ILE A 198 10.13 -11.95 8.45
CA ILE A 198 8.90 -11.34 8.95
C ILE A 198 8.81 -11.80 10.42
N ILE A 199 9.19 -10.93 11.33
CA ILE A 199 9.09 -11.27 12.76
C ILE A 199 7.66 -10.98 13.20
N TRP A 200 6.83 -12.03 13.18
CA TRP A 200 5.55 -12.05 13.84
C TRP A 200 5.79 -12.43 15.29
N ASN A 201 5.74 -11.50 16.21
CA ASN A 201 5.68 -11.85 17.63
C ASN A 201 4.21 -12.00 18.02
N ARG A 202 3.73 -13.25 18.02
CA ARG A 202 2.52 -13.63 18.72
C ARG A 202 2.85 -13.67 20.21
N TRP A 203 2.60 -12.56 20.91
CA TRP A 203 2.65 -12.58 22.36
C TRP A 203 1.32 -13.09 22.89
N GLN A 204 1.35 -14.24 23.55
CA GLN A 204 0.27 -14.58 24.47
C GLN A 204 0.37 -13.61 25.65
N MET A 205 -0.69 -12.82 25.85
CA MET A 205 -0.77 -11.95 27.03
C MET A 205 -0.87 -12.79 28.29
N GLN A 206 0.19 -12.83 29.06
CA GLN A 206 0.05 -12.83 30.52
C GLN A 206 -0.28 -11.38 30.90
N LYS A 207 -1.34 -11.22 31.72
CA LYS A 207 -1.89 -9.94 32.19
C LYS A 207 -0.79 -9.01 32.71
N LYS A 208 -0.31 -8.08 31.91
CA LYS A 208 0.46 -6.91 32.33
C LYS A 208 -0.03 -5.70 31.55
N ASN A 209 -0.23 -4.64 32.30
CA ASN A 209 -0.77 -3.30 31.98
C ASN A 209 -0.56 -2.83 30.53
N PRO A 210 -1.65 -2.54 29.76
CA PRO A 210 -1.56 -2.23 28.32
C PRO A 210 -0.95 -0.86 27.98
N ALA A 211 -0.70 -0.01 28.96
CA ALA A 211 -0.35 1.40 28.71
C ALA A 211 1.14 1.68 28.46
N SER A 212 2.03 0.70 28.64
CA SER A 212 3.48 0.97 28.63
C SER A 212 4.25 0.56 27.37
N ASP A 213 3.60 -0.09 26.40
CA ASP A 213 4.33 -0.74 25.30
C ASP A 213 3.92 -0.32 23.88
N CYS A 214 3.22 0.81 23.73
CA CYS A 214 2.98 1.41 22.42
C CYS A 214 4.12 2.38 22.09
N TRP A 215 5.11 1.94 21.32
CA TRP A 215 6.12 2.83 20.75
C TRP A 215 5.58 3.37 19.42
N MET A 216 5.32 4.68 19.40
CA MET A 216 5.15 5.42 18.15
C MET A 216 6.53 5.71 17.56
N TRP A 217 6.66 5.41 16.29
CA TRP A 217 7.65 6.01 15.39
C TRP A 217 6.92 6.70 14.25
#